data_5f1bb83560ef973bd70c1a9b8c046282
#
_entry.id   5f1bb83560ef973bd70c1a9b8c046282
#
_cell.length_a   1.000
_cell.length_b   1.000
_cell.length_c   1.000
_cell.angle_alpha   90.00
_cell.angle_beta   90.00
_cell.angle_gamma   90.00
#
_symmetry.space_group_name_H-M   'P 1'
#
loop_
_entity.id
_entity.type
_entity.pdbx_description
1 polymer ?
#
loop_
_entity_poly.entity_id
_entity_poly.type
_entity_poly.pdbx_seq_one_letter_code
_entity_poly.pdbx_strand_id
1 'polypeptide(L)'
;ILQLSLDTPLYSGRSLEGLVRTFVDLHRHDPARRLWVFFDEIQYVKDWEVHLKSLVDTFRQIRFVASGSAAAALRMKSRESGAGRFTDFMLPPLTFAEYLQFAGREDALIIESPGDGTLPQYRATSIEELNREFIHYLNFGGFPEAVMNPAVRANPSRFLREDIVEKVLLKDLPSLYGISDTQELNRFFNVLAYNTGDEVSPESLSRDT
;
A
#
# COMPACT_ATOMS: atom_id res chain seq x y z
N ILE A 1 -6.31 -21.71 1.67
CA ILE A 1 -5.89 -20.35 1.27
C ILE A 1 -5.14 -20.47 -0.06
N LEU A 2 -5.45 -19.61 -1.01
CA LEU A 2 -4.71 -19.39 -2.25
C LEU A 2 -4.18 -17.95 -2.23
N GLN A 3 -2.88 -17.77 -2.48
CA GLN A 3 -2.27 -16.45 -2.63
C GLN A 3 -1.55 -16.39 -3.98
N LEU A 4 -1.77 -15.33 -4.74
CA LEU A 4 -1.23 -15.11 -6.09
C LEU A 4 -0.71 -13.68 -6.20
N SER A 5 0.58 -13.53 -6.51
CA SER A 5 1.20 -12.23 -6.86
C SER A 5 1.14 -12.06 -8.38
N LEU A 6 0.31 -11.15 -8.83
CA LEU A 6 -0.08 -11.02 -10.24
C LEU A 6 0.94 -10.25 -11.10
N ASP A 7 1.98 -9.70 -10.47
CA ASP A 7 3.15 -9.16 -11.14
C ASP A 7 4.12 -10.24 -11.64
N THR A 8 3.89 -11.50 -11.24
CA THR A 8 4.73 -12.64 -11.61
C THR A 8 4.47 -13.06 -13.05
N PRO A 9 5.50 -13.18 -13.90
CA PRO A 9 5.35 -13.60 -15.31
C PRO A 9 4.64 -14.94 -15.49
N LEU A 10 4.71 -15.81 -14.49
CA LEU A 10 4.04 -17.13 -14.49
C LEU A 10 2.53 -17.04 -14.70
N TYR A 11 1.90 -15.96 -14.24
CA TYR A 11 0.45 -15.73 -14.32
C TYR A 11 0.06 -14.79 -15.47
N SER A 12 1.03 -14.26 -16.19
CA SER A 12 0.80 -13.34 -17.31
C SER A 12 -0.10 -13.99 -18.38
N GLY A 13 -1.14 -13.24 -18.79
CA GLY A 13 -2.10 -13.72 -19.78
C GLY A 13 -3.12 -14.77 -19.28
N ARG A 14 -3.08 -15.16 -18.01
CA ARG A 14 -4.10 -16.03 -17.42
C ARG A 14 -5.24 -15.21 -16.81
N SER A 15 -6.47 -15.69 -16.97
CA SER A 15 -7.63 -15.06 -16.31
C SER A 15 -7.63 -15.41 -14.82
N LEU A 16 -8.12 -14.45 -13.99
CA LEU A 16 -8.27 -14.68 -12.54
C LEU A 16 -9.14 -15.92 -12.26
N GLU A 17 -10.21 -16.11 -13.04
CA GLU A 17 -11.09 -17.28 -12.91
C GLU A 17 -10.35 -18.58 -13.26
N GLY A 18 -9.55 -18.58 -14.32
CA GLY A 18 -8.75 -19.74 -14.71
C GLY A 18 -7.76 -20.15 -13.62
N LEU A 19 -7.12 -19.18 -12.95
CA LEU A 19 -6.21 -19.45 -11.83
C LEU A 19 -6.95 -20.06 -10.63
N VAL A 20 -8.12 -19.52 -10.27
CA VAL A 20 -8.94 -20.05 -9.16
C VAL A 20 -9.44 -21.46 -9.48
N ARG A 21 -9.95 -21.69 -10.69
CA ARG A 21 -10.39 -23.04 -11.12
C ARG A 21 -9.26 -24.04 -11.12
N THR A 22 -8.10 -23.68 -11.66
CA THR A 22 -6.92 -24.56 -11.63
C THR A 22 -6.55 -24.98 -10.21
N PHE A 23 -6.58 -24.04 -9.25
CA PHE A 23 -6.33 -24.37 -7.84
C PHE A 23 -7.39 -25.31 -7.26
N VAL A 24 -8.67 -25.00 -7.48
CA VAL A 24 -9.79 -25.82 -7.02
C VAL A 24 -9.68 -27.27 -7.54
N ASP A 25 -9.38 -27.41 -8.82
CA ASP A 25 -9.27 -28.72 -9.47
C ASP A 25 -8.05 -29.52 -8.98
N LEU A 26 -6.87 -28.88 -8.93
CA LEU A 26 -5.63 -29.52 -8.48
C LEU A 26 -5.71 -30.01 -7.03
N HIS A 27 -6.32 -29.20 -6.16
CA HIS A 27 -6.45 -29.53 -4.75
C HIS A 27 -7.76 -30.27 -4.42
N ARG A 28 -8.59 -30.55 -5.41
CA ARG A 28 -9.92 -31.16 -5.22
C ARG A 28 -10.68 -30.48 -4.10
N HIS A 29 -10.66 -29.12 -4.15
CA HIS A 29 -11.26 -28.33 -3.08
C HIS A 29 -12.77 -28.56 -3.03
N ASP A 30 -13.26 -28.93 -1.86
CA ASP A 30 -14.69 -29.11 -1.61
C ASP A 30 -15.44 -27.80 -1.73
N PRO A 31 -16.41 -27.66 -2.68
CA PRO A 31 -17.17 -26.40 -2.85
C PRO A 31 -17.95 -25.96 -1.60
N ALA A 32 -18.25 -26.87 -0.67
CA ALA A 32 -18.92 -26.55 0.58
C ALA A 32 -17.98 -25.90 1.61
N ARG A 33 -16.68 -26.01 1.45
CA ARG A 33 -15.67 -25.43 2.33
C ARG A 33 -15.34 -24.00 1.92
N ARG A 34 -15.15 -23.15 2.92
CA ARG A 34 -14.70 -21.78 2.72
C ARG A 34 -13.26 -21.74 2.20
N LEU A 35 -13.03 -21.02 1.11
CA LEU A 35 -11.72 -20.71 0.55
C LEU A 35 -11.47 -19.20 0.63
N TRP A 36 -10.25 -18.81 0.99
CA TRP A 36 -9.76 -17.44 0.88
C TRP A 36 -8.77 -17.37 -0.27
N VAL A 37 -9.00 -16.40 -1.16
CA VAL A 37 -8.13 -16.13 -2.31
C VAL A 37 -7.62 -14.70 -2.20
N PHE A 38 -6.31 -14.56 -2.20
CA PHE A 38 -5.61 -13.27 -2.14
C PHE A 38 -4.95 -13.03 -3.50
N PHE A 39 -5.36 -11.94 -4.13
CA PHE A 39 -4.71 -11.42 -5.34
C PHE A 39 -3.86 -10.23 -4.95
N ASP A 40 -2.56 -10.36 -5.04
CA ASP A 40 -1.62 -9.29 -4.80
C ASP A 40 -1.23 -8.62 -6.12
N GLU A 41 -1.01 -7.30 -6.08
CA GLU A 41 -0.66 -6.46 -7.23
C GLU A 41 -1.71 -6.57 -8.37
N ILE A 42 -2.99 -6.49 -8.02
CA ILE A 42 -4.11 -6.74 -8.95
C ILE A 42 -4.16 -5.75 -10.12
N GLN A 43 -3.56 -4.55 -9.97
CA GLN A 43 -3.52 -3.53 -11.02
C GLN A 43 -2.80 -3.99 -12.29
N TYR A 44 -1.99 -5.04 -12.23
CA TYR A 44 -1.35 -5.62 -13.42
C TYR A 44 -2.30 -6.45 -14.28
N VAL A 45 -3.51 -6.72 -13.80
CA VAL A 45 -4.54 -7.40 -14.59
C VAL A 45 -5.45 -6.37 -15.24
N LYS A 46 -5.53 -6.38 -16.56
CA LYS A 46 -6.44 -5.50 -17.30
C LYS A 46 -7.89 -5.81 -16.91
N ASP A 47 -8.70 -4.76 -16.70
CA ASP A 47 -10.12 -4.84 -16.34
C ASP A 47 -10.39 -5.76 -15.13
N TRP A 48 -9.45 -5.77 -14.18
CA TRP A 48 -9.48 -6.63 -12.98
C TRP A 48 -10.78 -6.50 -12.18
N GLU A 49 -11.36 -5.31 -12.12
CA GLU A 49 -12.61 -5.03 -11.40
C GLU A 49 -13.78 -5.82 -11.97
N VAL A 50 -13.86 -5.98 -13.29
CA VAL A 50 -14.90 -6.76 -13.97
C VAL A 50 -14.70 -8.25 -13.68
N HIS A 51 -13.45 -8.71 -13.73
CA HIS A 51 -13.09 -10.09 -13.43
C HIS A 51 -13.35 -10.43 -11.96
N LEU A 52 -12.97 -9.56 -11.04
CA LEU A 52 -13.17 -9.77 -9.61
C LEU A 52 -14.67 -9.80 -9.26
N LYS A 53 -15.47 -8.91 -9.87
CA LYS A 53 -16.92 -8.92 -9.74
C LYS A 53 -17.53 -10.25 -10.21
N SER A 54 -17.12 -10.72 -11.38
CA SER A 54 -17.57 -12.02 -11.92
C SER A 54 -17.23 -13.17 -10.97
N LEU A 55 -16.02 -13.17 -10.38
CA LEU A 55 -15.61 -14.17 -9.40
C LEU A 55 -16.48 -14.16 -8.14
N VAL A 56 -16.75 -12.98 -7.60
CA VAL A 56 -17.60 -12.83 -6.39
C VAL A 56 -19.02 -13.33 -6.66
N ASP A 57 -19.58 -13.03 -7.83
CA ASP A 57 -20.91 -13.47 -8.21
C ASP A 57 -20.98 -14.99 -8.48
N THR A 58 -19.89 -15.57 -9.03
CA THR A 58 -19.81 -16.99 -9.39
C THR A 58 -19.52 -17.89 -8.20
N PHE A 59 -18.57 -17.49 -7.33
CA PHE A 59 -18.03 -18.32 -6.25
C PHE A 59 -18.47 -17.82 -4.88
N ARG A 60 -19.69 -18.05 -4.48
CA ARG A 60 -20.28 -17.51 -3.25
C ARG A 60 -19.59 -17.97 -1.94
N GLN A 61 -18.92 -19.14 -1.96
CA GLN A 61 -18.21 -19.69 -0.80
C GLN A 61 -16.75 -19.24 -0.73
N ILE A 62 -16.26 -18.60 -1.79
CA ILE A 62 -14.89 -18.06 -1.84
C ILE A 62 -14.92 -16.60 -1.38
N ARG A 63 -13.94 -16.24 -0.55
CA ARG A 63 -13.68 -14.86 -0.13
C ARG A 63 -12.46 -14.35 -0.88
N PHE A 64 -12.64 -13.25 -1.59
CA PHE A 64 -11.59 -12.62 -2.37
C PHE A 64 -11.06 -11.39 -1.63
N VAL A 65 -9.74 -11.28 -1.58
CA VAL A 65 -9.02 -10.09 -1.10
C VAL A 65 -8.08 -9.69 -2.23
N ALA A 66 -8.12 -8.43 -2.62
CA ALA A 66 -7.23 -7.89 -3.64
C ALA A 66 -6.44 -6.72 -3.06
N SER A 67 -5.13 -6.73 -3.27
CA SER A 67 -4.23 -5.64 -2.90
C SER A 67 -3.55 -5.06 -4.13
N GLY A 68 -3.08 -3.82 -4.01
CA GLY A 68 -2.31 -3.15 -5.06
C GLY A 68 -1.68 -1.87 -4.55
N SER A 69 -0.53 -1.50 -5.12
CA SER A 69 0.26 -0.35 -4.69
C SER A 69 -0.35 1.01 -5.10
N ALA A 70 -1.19 1.04 -6.13
CA ALA A 70 -1.81 2.27 -6.62
C ALA A 70 -3.23 2.47 -6.05
N ALA A 71 -3.33 2.61 -4.75
CA ALA A 71 -4.59 2.66 -3.99
C ALA A 71 -5.62 3.67 -4.54
N ALA A 72 -5.18 4.83 -5.06
CA ALA A 72 -6.11 5.83 -5.60
C ALA A 72 -6.81 5.34 -6.87
N ALA A 73 -6.08 4.73 -7.81
CA ALA A 73 -6.63 4.19 -9.04
C ALA A 73 -7.50 2.96 -8.78
N LEU A 74 -7.10 2.09 -7.84
CA LEU A 74 -7.90 0.97 -7.39
C LEU A 74 -9.25 1.43 -6.82
N ARG A 75 -9.24 2.45 -5.96
CA ARG A 75 -10.48 3.01 -5.38
C ARG A 75 -11.40 3.60 -6.43
N MET A 76 -10.88 4.29 -7.42
CA MET A 76 -11.71 4.85 -8.50
C MET A 76 -12.35 3.73 -9.30
N LYS A 77 -11.60 2.75 -9.73
CA LYS A 77 -12.10 1.61 -10.50
C LYS A 77 -13.08 0.75 -9.70
N SER A 78 -12.82 0.48 -8.43
CA SER A 78 -13.72 -0.33 -7.60
C SER A 78 -15.08 0.35 -7.38
N ARG A 79 -15.12 1.68 -7.25
CA ARG A 79 -16.36 2.44 -7.09
C ARG A 79 -17.23 2.44 -8.34
N GLU A 80 -16.62 2.50 -9.53
CA GLU A 80 -17.37 2.53 -10.80
C GLU A 80 -18.00 1.19 -11.14
N SER A 81 -17.31 0.07 -10.90
CA SER A 81 -17.78 -1.25 -11.36
C SER A 81 -18.24 -2.20 -10.25
N GLY A 82 -17.85 -1.98 -9.01
CA GLY A 82 -18.03 -2.90 -7.89
C GLY A 82 -19.09 -2.52 -6.86
N ALA A 83 -19.97 -1.54 -7.14
CA ALA A 83 -20.92 -1.01 -6.18
C ALA A 83 -21.64 -2.10 -5.36
N GLY A 84 -21.43 -2.10 -4.04
CA GLY A 84 -22.06 -3.04 -3.09
C GLY A 84 -21.39 -4.42 -2.99
N ARG A 85 -20.31 -4.71 -3.73
CA ARG A 85 -19.61 -6.00 -3.70
C ARG A 85 -18.25 -5.92 -3.03
N PHE A 86 -17.63 -4.75 -2.98
CA PHE A 86 -16.29 -4.55 -2.43
C PHE A 86 -16.36 -3.66 -1.19
N THR A 87 -15.52 -4.01 -0.23
CA THR A 87 -15.21 -3.16 0.92
C THR A 87 -13.76 -2.71 0.77
N ASP A 88 -13.57 -1.40 0.70
CA ASP A 88 -12.24 -0.83 0.52
C ASP A 88 -11.57 -0.64 1.88
N PHE A 89 -10.33 -1.11 1.98
CA PHE A 89 -9.43 -0.83 3.08
C PHE A 89 -8.23 -0.05 2.57
N MET A 90 -8.00 1.11 3.16
CA MET A 90 -6.77 1.85 2.92
C MET A 90 -5.78 1.48 4.02
N LEU A 91 -4.58 1.04 3.62
CA LEU A 91 -3.45 0.83 4.52
C LEU A 91 -2.50 2.04 4.36
N PRO A 92 -2.62 3.07 5.20
CA PRO A 92 -1.72 4.22 5.16
C PRO A 92 -0.34 3.85 5.67
N PRO A 93 0.68 4.68 5.44
CA PRO A 93 1.94 4.60 6.16
C PRO A 93 1.71 4.58 7.67
N LEU A 94 2.65 4.01 8.42
CA LEU A 94 2.58 3.98 9.89
C LEU A 94 2.42 5.40 10.44
N THR A 95 1.56 5.53 11.42
CA THR A 95 1.52 6.72 12.29
C THR A 95 2.72 6.73 13.24
N PHE A 96 3.03 7.87 13.87
CA PHE A 96 4.12 7.92 14.85
C PHE A 96 3.90 6.99 16.05
N ALA A 97 2.66 6.84 16.50
CA ALA A 97 2.32 5.89 17.56
C ALA A 97 2.60 4.45 17.16
N GLU A 98 2.16 4.04 15.97
CA GLU A 98 2.45 2.70 15.43
C GLU A 98 3.95 2.49 15.22
N TYR A 99 4.68 3.52 14.75
CA TYR A 99 6.13 3.47 14.66
C TYR A 99 6.78 3.16 16.01
N LEU A 100 6.38 3.85 17.08
CA LEU A 100 6.90 3.62 18.44
C LEU A 100 6.62 2.19 18.91
N GLN A 101 5.43 1.65 18.62
CA GLN A 101 5.07 0.25 18.93
C GLN A 101 5.98 -0.73 18.18
N PHE A 102 6.10 -0.57 16.85
CA PHE A 102 6.95 -1.43 16.03
C PHE A 102 8.45 -1.33 16.40
N ALA A 103 8.88 -0.14 16.82
CA ALA A 103 10.24 0.09 17.31
C ALA A 103 10.48 -0.42 18.74
N GLY A 104 9.42 -0.86 19.46
CA GLY A 104 9.49 -1.28 20.87
C GLY A 104 9.86 -0.12 21.80
N ARG A 105 9.46 1.12 21.49
CA ARG A 105 9.80 2.33 22.22
C ARG A 105 8.63 2.93 22.99
N GLU A 106 7.40 2.53 22.69
CA GLU A 106 6.19 3.13 23.24
C GLU A 106 6.20 3.08 24.77
N ASP A 107 6.34 1.89 25.37
CA ASP A 107 6.29 1.70 26.84
C ASP A 107 7.36 2.48 27.59
N ALA A 108 8.51 2.73 26.95
CA ALA A 108 9.61 3.48 27.55
C ALA A 108 9.41 5.00 27.48
N LEU A 109 8.72 5.47 26.45
CA LEU A 109 8.62 6.92 26.14
C LEU A 109 7.26 7.50 26.47
N ILE A 110 6.20 6.71 26.53
CA ILE A 110 4.83 7.18 26.73
C ILE A 110 4.25 6.54 28.00
N ILE A 111 3.78 7.41 28.88
CA ILE A 111 3.03 6.97 30.09
C ILE A 111 1.58 7.42 29.91
N GLU A 112 0.67 6.48 30.08
CA GLU A 112 -0.74 6.78 30.21
C GLU A 112 -1.02 7.29 31.62
N SER A 113 -1.58 8.49 31.71
CA SER A 113 -2.04 9.08 32.98
C SER A 113 -3.55 8.91 33.12
N PRO A 114 -4.04 8.66 34.34
CA PRO A 114 -5.48 8.75 34.60
C PRO A 114 -5.96 10.15 34.23
N GLY A 115 -6.78 10.25 33.17
CA GLY A 115 -7.44 11.48 32.80
C GLY A 115 -8.59 11.79 33.76
N ASP A 116 -9.26 12.91 33.54
CA ASP A 116 -10.47 13.36 34.25
C ASP A 116 -11.72 12.50 33.94
N GLY A 117 -11.53 11.34 33.30
CA GLY A 117 -12.57 10.33 33.02
C GLY A 117 -13.15 10.39 31.60
N THR A 118 -12.74 11.29 30.73
CA THR A 118 -13.30 11.40 29.38
C THR A 118 -12.37 10.88 28.28
N LEU A 119 -11.07 11.07 28.40
CA LEU A 119 -10.07 10.55 27.43
C LEU A 119 -8.77 10.21 28.16
N PRO A 120 -8.04 9.17 27.73
CA PRO A 120 -6.72 8.89 28.26
C PRO A 120 -5.77 10.04 27.96
N GLN A 121 -5.00 10.45 28.98
CA GLN A 121 -3.95 11.47 28.81
C GLN A 121 -2.60 10.76 28.72
N TYR A 122 -1.81 11.15 27.71
CA TYR A 122 -0.48 10.62 27.49
C TYR A 122 0.58 11.64 27.86
N ARG A 123 1.63 11.19 28.52
CA ARG A 123 2.79 12.02 28.88
C ARG A 123 4.06 11.36 28.36
N ALA A 124 4.97 12.17 27.83
CA ALA A 124 6.30 11.70 27.50
C ALA A 124 7.15 11.57 28.77
N THR A 125 7.89 10.48 28.92
CA THR A 125 8.91 10.31 29.96
C THR A 125 10.11 11.23 29.73
N SER A 126 10.49 11.38 28.46
CA SER A 126 11.53 12.30 28.00
C SER A 126 11.12 12.92 26.67
N ILE A 127 10.87 14.22 26.66
CA ILE A 127 10.51 14.94 25.41
C ILE A 127 11.68 14.97 24.43
N GLU A 128 12.91 14.96 24.90
CA GLU A 128 14.13 14.96 24.08
C GLU A 128 14.27 13.63 23.33
N GLU A 129 14.05 12.51 24.02
CA GLU A 129 14.08 11.19 23.38
C GLU A 129 12.90 11.02 22.43
N LEU A 130 11.71 11.46 22.81
CA LEU A 130 10.53 11.40 21.96
C LEU A 130 10.72 12.22 20.68
N ASN A 131 11.30 13.41 20.76
CA ASN A 131 11.63 14.24 19.61
C ASN A 131 12.69 13.58 18.71
N ARG A 132 13.65 12.87 19.28
CA ARG A 132 14.65 12.11 18.51
C ARG A 132 13.98 10.98 17.72
N GLU A 133 13.09 10.22 18.35
CA GLU A 133 12.29 9.20 17.67
C GLU A 133 11.37 9.81 16.62
N PHE A 134 10.80 10.98 16.87
CA PHE A 134 9.97 11.68 15.89
C PHE A 134 10.75 12.10 14.63
N ILE A 135 11.99 12.57 14.80
CA ILE A 135 12.88 12.87 13.67
C ILE A 135 13.20 11.59 12.87
N HIS A 136 13.46 10.47 13.56
CA HIS A 136 13.63 9.17 12.91
C HIS A 136 12.37 8.74 12.15
N TYR A 137 11.21 8.89 12.75
CA TYR A 137 9.93 8.61 12.11
C TYR A 137 9.71 9.45 10.85
N LEU A 138 9.96 10.76 10.91
CA LEU A 138 9.82 11.64 9.74
C LEU A 138 10.72 11.22 8.57
N ASN A 139 11.90 10.71 8.87
CA ASN A 139 12.84 10.29 7.83
C ASN A 139 12.56 8.88 7.30
N PHE A 140 12.09 7.94 8.13
CA PHE A 140 12.08 6.51 7.78
C PHE A 140 10.85 5.75 8.28
N GLY A 141 10.09 6.29 9.21
CA GLY A 141 9.12 5.54 10.02
C GLY A 141 7.79 5.23 9.34
N GLY A 142 7.54 5.74 8.14
CA GLY A 142 6.28 5.47 7.44
C GLY A 142 6.12 4.03 6.93
N PHE A 143 7.23 3.30 6.80
CA PHE A 143 7.24 1.95 6.24
C PHE A 143 7.67 0.92 7.28
N PRO A 144 6.84 -0.11 7.57
CA PRO A 144 7.17 -1.15 8.55
C PRO A 144 8.54 -1.81 8.30
N GLU A 145 8.88 -2.05 7.05
CA GLU A 145 10.16 -2.65 6.67
C GLU A 145 11.35 -1.77 7.09
N ALA A 146 11.24 -0.45 6.90
CA ALA A 146 12.28 0.48 7.33
C ALA A 146 12.46 0.52 8.86
N VAL A 147 11.39 0.24 9.61
CA VAL A 147 11.43 0.19 11.08
C VAL A 147 12.00 -1.13 11.59
N MET A 148 11.57 -2.24 10.99
CA MET A 148 11.84 -3.60 11.51
C MET A 148 13.11 -4.23 10.96
N ASN A 149 13.57 -3.82 9.77
CA ASN A 149 14.74 -4.42 9.12
C ASN A 149 16.00 -3.57 9.34
N PRO A 150 16.99 -4.06 10.12
CA PRO A 150 18.22 -3.31 10.39
C PRO A 150 19.03 -2.98 9.13
N ALA A 151 18.98 -3.82 8.11
CA ALA A 151 19.70 -3.59 6.85
C ALA A 151 19.10 -2.43 6.06
N VAL A 152 17.77 -2.32 6.05
CA VAL A 152 17.05 -1.18 5.45
C VAL A 152 17.32 0.08 6.26
N ARG A 153 17.30 -0.01 7.59
CA ARG A 153 17.58 1.10 8.49
C ARG A 153 19.01 1.66 8.32
N ALA A 154 19.96 0.81 7.98
CA ALA A 154 21.35 1.23 7.74
C ALA A 154 21.50 2.05 6.43
N ASN A 155 20.64 1.85 5.44
CA ASN A 155 20.63 2.61 4.19
C ASN A 155 19.20 2.91 3.70
N PRO A 156 18.44 3.73 4.45
CA PRO A 156 17.04 3.97 4.17
C PRO A 156 16.81 4.78 2.87
N SER A 157 17.76 5.63 2.49
CA SER A 157 17.66 6.41 1.26
C SER A 157 17.65 5.52 0.02
N ARG A 158 18.42 4.42 0.04
CA ARG A 158 18.39 3.43 -1.02
C ARG A 158 17.04 2.74 -1.11
N PHE A 159 16.53 2.26 0.02
CA PHE A 159 15.22 1.60 0.10
C PHE A 159 14.10 2.50 -0.40
N LEU A 160 14.02 3.75 0.09
CA LEU A 160 13.00 4.70 -0.34
C LEU A 160 13.08 5.00 -1.84
N ARG A 161 14.29 5.15 -2.37
CA ARG A 161 14.50 5.45 -3.77
C ARG A 161 14.20 4.27 -4.68
N GLU A 162 14.87 3.13 -4.47
CA GLU A 162 14.83 1.98 -5.37
C GLU A 162 13.52 1.19 -5.21
N ASP A 163 13.10 0.91 -3.96
CA ASP A 163 11.98 0.00 -3.71
C ASP A 163 10.62 0.71 -3.68
N ILE A 164 10.60 2.03 -3.46
CA ILE A 164 9.34 2.80 -3.38
C ILE A 164 9.20 3.78 -4.53
N VAL A 165 10.07 4.79 -4.60
CA VAL A 165 9.91 5.90 -5.56
C VAL A 165 10.06 5.39 -7.00
N GLU A 166 11.11 4.65 -7.31
CA GLU A 166 11.35 4.13 -8.66
C GLU A 166 10.27 3.12 -9.07
N LYS A 167 9.80 2.27 -8.17
CA LYS A 167 8.69 1.34 -8.45
C LYS A 167 7.43 2.10 -8.85
N VAL A 168 7.07 3.13 -8.09
CA VAL A 168 5.88 3.96 -8.38
C VAL A 168 6.03 4.72 -9.68
N LEU A 169 7.17 5.41 -9.88
CA LEU A 169 7.37 6.27 -11.05
C LEU A 169 7.63 5.49 -12.35
N LEU A 170 8.33 4.36 -12.29
CA LEU A 170 8.73 3.63 -13.49
C LEU A 170 7.81 2.46 -13.85
N LYS A 171 6.99 1.99 -12.90
CA LYS A 171 6.07 0.86 -13.13
C LYS A 171 4.61 1.23 -12.93
N ASP A 172 4.26 1.66 -11.70
CA ASP A 172 2.85 1.76 -11.31
C ASP A 172 2.13 2.88 -12.05
N LEU A 173 2.63 4.11 -12.00
CA LEU A 173 2.01 5.26 -12.68
C LEU A 173 1.98 5.09 -14.21
N PRO A 174 3.08 4.71 -14.89
CA PRO A 174 3.05 4.44 -16.32
C PRO A 174 2.04 3.36 -16.71
N SER A 175 1.99 2.26 -15.98
CA SER A 175 1.07 1.16 -16.26
C SER A 175 -0.40 1.55 -16.10
N LEU A 176 -0.72 2.37 -15.08
CA LEU A 176 -2.09 2.75 -14.75
C LEU A 176 -2.63 3.87 -15.62
N TYR A 177 -1.80 4.84 -15.94
CA TYR A 177 -2.21 6.07 -16.62
C TYR A 177 -1.73 6.19 -18.06
N GLY A 178 -1.00 5.18 -18.57
CA GLY A 178 -0.48 5.19 -19.93
C GLY A 178 0.62 6.25 -20.16
N ILE A 179 1.37 6.60 -19.11
CA ILE A 179 2.45 7.59 -19.19
C ILE A 179 3.62 6.95 -19.94
N SER A 180 4.00 7.55 -21.06
CA SER A 180 5.11 7.08 -21.89
C SER A 180 6.45 7.71 -21.53
N ASP A 181 6.45 8.98 -21.10
CA ASP A 181 7.66 9.69 -20.70
C ASP A 181 7.90 9.61 -19.19
N THR A 182 8.67 8.59 -18.80
CA THR A 182 9.04 8.37 -17.38
C THR A 182 10.12 9.35 -16.90
N GLN A 183 10.86 9.99 -17.83
CA GLN A 183 11.86 11.00 -17.46
C GLN A 183 11.18 12.30 -17.05
N GLU A 184 10.16 12.73 -17.81
CA GLU A 184 9.34 13.89 -17.46
C GLU A 184 8.62 13.64 -16.11
N LEU A 185 8.05 12.46 -15.92
CA LEU A 185 7.43 12.08 -14.66
C LEU A 185 8.41 12.15 -13.48
N ASN A 186 9.65 11.73 -13.66
CA ASN A 186 10.68 11.79 -12.63
C ASN A 186 11.09 13.26 -12.34
N ARG A 187 11.22 14.11 -13.36
CA ARG A 187 11.47 15.55 -13.16
C ARG A 187 10.33 16.19 -12.37
N PHE A 188 9.10 15.93 -12.77
CA PHE A 188 7.90 16.41 -12.09
C PHE A 188 7.88 16.00 -10.61
N PHE A 189 8.17 14.74 -10.31
CA PHE A 189 8.29 14.25 -8.94
C PHE A 189 9.37 15.01 -8.14
N ASN A 190 10.55 15.23 -8.73
CA ASN A 190 11.62 15.96 -8.06
C ASN A 190 11.23 17.42 -7.77
N VAL A 191 10.53 18.07 -8.69
CA VAL A 191 10.01 19.44 -8.47
C VAL A 191 9.01 19.45 -7.32
N LEU A 192 8.08 18.49 -7.28
CA LEU A 192 7.13 18.37 -6.17
C LEU A 192 7.83 18.10 -4.83
N ALA A 193 8.81 17.19 -4.82
CA ALA A 193 9.56 16.86 -3.61
C ALA A 193 10.36 18.05 -3.08
N TYR A 194 10.96 18.83 -3.97
CA TYR A 194 11.71 20.04 -3.61
C TYR A 194 10.81 21.13 -3.02
N ASN A 195 9.59 21.29 -3.54
CA ASN A 195 8.61 22.27 -3.08
C ASN A 195 7.67 21.72 -2.00
N THR A 196 8.06 20.65 -1.28
CA THR A 196 7.23 20.07 -0.22
C THR A 196 7.02 21.11 0.89
N GLY A 197 5.75 21.42 1.15
CA GLY A 197 5.34 22.42 2.14
C GLY A 197 5.09 23.83 1.57
N ASP A 198 5.43 24.06 0.31
CA ASP A 198 5.16 25.29 -0.39
C ASP A 198 3.84 25.22 -1.19
N GLU A 199 3.29 26.39 -1.50
CA GLU A 199 2.13 26.51 -2.38
C GLU A 199 2.58 26.40 -3.84
N VAL A 200 2.07 25.40 -4.56
CA VAL A 200 2.39 25.18 -5.97
C VAL A 200 1.13 25.22 -6.83
N SER A 201 1.23 25.83 -8.02
CA SER A 201 0.15 25.80 -9.01
C SER A 201 0.47 24.87 -10.18
N PRO A 202 -0.54 24.27 -10.86
CA PRO A 202 -0.31 23.46 -12.06
C PRO A 202 0.47 24.23 -13.14
N GLU A 203 0.22 25.53 -13.27
CA GLU A 203 0.88 26.39 -14.25
C GLU A 203 2.37 26.62 -13.93
N SER A 204 2.73 26.74 -12.64
CA SER A 204 4.14 26.85 -12.24
C SER A 204 4.86 25.53 -12.47
N LEU A 205 4.25 24.42 -12.08
CA LEU A 205 4.82 23.09 -12.29
C LEU A 205 5.07 22.77 -13.76
N SER A 206 4.12 23.12 -14.64
CA SER A 206 4.27 22.91 -16.10
C SER A 206 5.40 23.74 -16.74
N ARG A 207 5.86 24.81 -16.09
CA ARG A 207 7.00 25.61 -16.58
C ARG A 207 8.35 25.07 -16.11
N ASP A 208 8.35 24.37 -14.99
CA ASP A 208 9.55 23.90 -14.29
C ASP A 208 9.89 22.44 -14.65
N THR A 209 8.99 21.74 -15.37
CA THR A 209 9.19 20.38 -15.90
C THR A 209 9.52 20.39 -17.38
#